data_a59636c5e5a00415368c6643296e087c
#
_entry.id   a59636c5e5a00415368c6643296e087c
#
_cell.length_a   1.000
_cell.length_b   1.000
_cell.length_c   1.000
_cell.angle_alpha   90.00
_cell.angle_beta   90.00
_cell.angle_gamma   90.00
#
_symmetry.space_group_name_H-M   'P 1'
#
loop_
_entity.id
_entity.type
_entity.pdbx_description
1 polymer ?
#
loop_
_entity_poly.entity_id
_entity_poly.type
_entity_poly.pdbx_seq_one_letter_code
_entity_poly.pdbx_strand_id
1 'polypeptide(L)'
;YPASKFHRSASFPVVSPDGKFVIFTLSDYGNFSIWHPESDLWMLNVRTGECRELKAVNSPNVDSWHGFSASGKWMVLSSKRLNGGWAQPWFTHFDSKTGQATKPFVLPQKAPRFYDGFLKTYNRPELITTPLKAGQQLLRAIPTEATPLTIDYAKH
;
A
#
# COMPACT_ATOMS: atom_id res chain seq x y z
N TYR A 1 -7.60 18.12 3.12
CA TYR A 1 -8.26 18.30 1.82
C TYR A 1 -9.58 17.53 1.83
N PRO A 2 -10.72 18.17 1.56
CA PRO A 2 -12.00 17.47 1.69
C PRO A 2 -12.20 16.46 0.56
N ALA A 3 -12.16 15.18 0.87
CA ALA A 3 -12.47 14.10 -0.07
C ALA A 3 -13.91 14.23 -0.65
N SER A 4 -14.80 14.91 0.09
CA SER A 4 -16.15 15.28 -0.36
C SER A 4 -16.16 16.08 -1.68
N LYS A 5 -15.07 16.81 -1.98
CA LYS A 5 -14.95 17.54 -3.24
C LYS A 5 -14.89 16.61 -4.47
N PHE A 6 -14.47 15.37 -4.27
CA PHE A 6 -14.42 14.36 -5.34
C PHE A 6 -15.62 13.41 -5.33
N HIS A 7 -16.51 13.52 -4.33
CA HIS A 7 -17.58 12.54 -4.07
C HIS A 7 -17.05 11.09 -3.99
N ARG A 8 -15.84 10.93 -3.45
CA ARG A 8 -15.12 9.66 -3.31
C ARG A 8 -14.63 9.48 -1.87
N SER A 9 -14.27 8.25 -1.53
CA SER A 9 -13.68 7.92 -0.23
C SER A 9 -12.16 8.00 -0.26
N ALA A 10 -11.57 8.76 0.67
CA ALA A 10 -10.12 8.82 0.87
C ALA A 10 -9.72 7.93 2.05
N SER A 11 -8.71 7.09 1.86
CA SER A 11 -8.21 6.15 2.86
C SER A 11 -6.70 6.04 2.87
N PHE A 12 -6.16 5.48 3.95
CA PHE A 12 -4.74 5.18 4.12
C PHE A 12 -3.79 6.35 3.85
N PRO A 13 -3.96 7.53 4.47
CA PRO A 13 -3.02 8.63 4.29
C PRO A 13 -1.65 8.29 4.88
N VAL A 14 -0.60 8.49 4.10
CA VAL A 14 0.80 8.29 4.53
C VAL A 14 1.60 9.53 4.18
N VAL A 15 2.24 10.12 5.18
CA VAL A 15 3.09 11.31 5.01
C VAL A 15 4.47 10.89 4.52
N SER A 16 5.02 11.61 3.54
CA SER A 16 6.41 11.42 3.13
C SER A 16 7.37 11.72 4.30
N PRO A 17 8.54 11.04 4.40
CA PRO A 17 9.47 11.23 5.53
C PRO A 17 9.95 12.67 5.73
N ASP A 18 9.94 13.50 4.69
CA ASP A 18 10.29 14.92 4.77
C ASP A 18 9.10 15.84 5.08
N GLY A 19 7.90 15.28 5.28
CA GLY A 19 6.69 16.02 5.66
C GLY A 19 6.05 16.84 4.54
N LYS A 20 6.55 16.78 3.30
CA LYS A 20 6.08 17.67 2.22
C LYS A 20 4.86 17.15 1.47
N PHE A 21 4.66 15.85 1.45
CA PHE A 21 3.61 15.22 0.68
C PHE A 21 2.82 14.23 1.54
N VAL A 22 1.54 14.12 1.25
CA VAL A 22 0.67 13.04 1.75
C VAL A 22 0.21 12.24 0.55
N ILE A 23 0.48 10.94 0.57
CA ILE A 23 -0.08 10.01 -0.41
C ILE A 23 -1.27 9.32 0.25
N PHE A 24 -2.35 9.16 -0.49
CA PHE A 24 -3.56 8.52 -0.01
C PHE A 24 -4.25 7.77 -1.16
N THR A 25 -5.16 6.87 -0.82
CA THR A 25 -5.97 6.15 -1.81
C THR A 25 -7.33 6.82 -1.95
N LEU A 26 -7.79 7.04 -3.17
CA LEU A 26 -9.18 7.38 -3.47
C LEU A 26 -9.88 6.18 -4.09
N SER A 27 -11.05 5.83 -3.55
CA SER A 27 -11.99 4.84 -4.10
C SER A 27 -13.37 5.47 -4.23
N ASP A 28 -14.25 4.92 -5.06
CA ASP A 28 -15.57 5.49 -5.27
C ASP A 28 -16.40 5.49 -3.98
N TYR A 29 -16.24 4.47 -3.13
CA TYR A 29 -16.91 4.37 -1.85
C TYR A 29 -16.12 3.50 -0.86
N GLY A 30 -16.56 3.47 0.40
CA GLY A 30 -16.05 2.57 1.43
C GLY A 30 -14.64 2.88 1.93
N ASN A 31 -14.04 1.91 2.61
CA ASN A 31 -12.74 2.06 3.27
C ASN A 31 -11.75 0.89 3.04
N PHE A 32 -12.18 -0.20 2.41
CA PHE A 32 -11.32 -1.33 2.04
C PHE A 32 -10.91 -1.24 0.57
N SER A 33 -10.16 -0.20 0.24
CA SER A 33 -9.77 0.16 -1.13
C SER A 33 -9.10 -0.96 -1.94
N ILE A 34 -8.47 -1.95 -1.29
CA ILE A 34 -7.86 -3.10 -1.97
C ILE A 34 -8.87 -4.02 -2.69
N TRP A 35 -10.17 -3.85 -2.42
CA TRP A 35 -11.25 -4.58 -3.08
C TRP A 35 -11.97 -3.75 -4.14
N HIS A 36 -11.54 -2.50 -4.34
CA HIS A 36 -12.11 -1.56 -5.28
C HIS A 36 -11.20 -1.41 -6.50
N PRO A 37 -11.50 -2.00 -7.66
CA PRO A 37 -10.64 -1.93 -8.84
C PRO A 37 -10.29 -0.51 -9.27
N GLU A 38 -11.19 0.45 -9.02
CA GLU A 38 -11.06 1.87 -9.33
C GLU A 38 -10.25 2.67 -8.29
N SER A 39 -9.68 1.99 -7.29
CA SER A 39 -8.88 2.65 -6.26
C SER A 39 -7.51 3.03 -6.78
N ASP A 40 -7.20 4.31 -6.68
CA ASP A 40 -5.98 4.93 -7.17
C ASP A 40 -5.23 5.70 -6.09
N LEU A 41 -3.92 5.83 -6.26
CA LEU A 41 -3.08 6.65 -5.41
C LEU A 41 -3.10 8.12 -5.87
N TRP A 42 -3.30 8.99 -4.89
CA TRP A 42 -3.29 10.44 -5.03
C TRP A 42 -2.25 11.06 -4.12
N MET A 43 -1.77 12.23 -4.50
CA MET A 43 -0.79 13.01 -3.75
C MET A 43 -1.34 14.40 -3.42
N LEU A 44 -1.13 14.81 -2.17
CA LEU A 44 -1.34 16.16 -1.69
C LEU A 44 0.01 16.79 -1.36
N ASN A 45 0.32 17.92 -1.94
CA ASN A 45 1.41 18.77 -1.51
C ASN A 45 0.96 19.59 -0.30
N VAL A 46 1.57 19.36 0.87
CA VAL A 46 1.16 19.96 2.15
C VAL A 46 1.31 21.49 2.11
N ARG A 47 2.35 21.98 1.45
CA ARG A 47 2.64 23.43 1.42
C ARG A 47 1.73 24.20 0.46
N THR A 48 1.45 23.63 -0.71
CA THR A 48 0.70 24.34 -1.76
C THR A 48 -0.79 24.01 -1.76
N GLY A 49 -1.20 22.92 -1.11
CA GLY A 49 -2.55 22.38 -1.19
C GLY A 49 -2.87 21.73 -2.55
N GLU A 50 -1.90 21.61 -3.46
CA GLU A 50 -2.09 20.92 -4.72
C GLU A 50 -2.39 19.43 -4.47
N CYS A 51 -3.49 18.96 -5.06
CA CYS A 51 -3.89 17.57 -4.97
C CYS A 51 -4.01 16.98 -6.37
N ARG A 52 -3.30 15.90 -6.65
CA ARG A 52 -3.30 15.26 -7.96
C ARG A 52 -3.13 13.75 -7.89
N GLU A 53 -3.59 13.10 -8.91
CA GLU A 53 -3.41 11.68 -9.14
C GLU A 53 -1.95 11.33 -9.45
N LEU A 54 -1.48 10.19 -8.95
CA LEU A 54 -0.18 9.61 -9.29
C LEU A 54 -0.29 8.73 -10.56
N LYS A 55 -0.65 9.33 -11.70
CA LYS A 55 -0.93 8.63 -12.96
C LYS A 55 0.14 7.64 -13.41
N ALA A 56 1.43 7.92 -13.16
CA ALA A 56 2.52 7.02 -13.52
C ALA A 56 2.55 5.75 -12.65
N VAL A 57 1.97 5.83 -11.44
CA VAL A 57 1.92 4.72 -10.47
C VAL A 57 0.67 3.87 -10.68
N ASN A 58 -0.46 4.50 -10.95
CA ASN A 58 -1.76 3.86 -11.03
C ASN A 58 -1.90 2.94 -12.27
N SER A 59 -2.80 2.00 -12.18
CA SER A 59 -3.11 0.98 -13.19
C SER A 59 -4.62 0.83 -13.37
N PRO A 60 -5.10 0.08 -14.39
CA PRO A 60 -6.53 -0.21 -14.52
C PRO A 60 -7.14 -1.07 -13.40
N ASN A 61 -6.33 -1.59 -12.50
CA ASN A 61 -6.76 -2.34 -11.32
C ASN A 61 -6.34 -1.62 -10.06
N VAL A 62 -6.84 -2.08 -8.91
CA VAL A 62 -6.59 -1.45 -7.62
C VAL A 62 -5.11 -1.20 -7.35
N ASP A 63 -4.81 0.01 -6.89
CA ASP A 63 -3.54 0.46 -6.36
C ASP A 63 -3.77 1.08 -4.97
N SER A 64 -3.25 0.43 -3.92
CA SER A 64 -3.55 0.81 -2.54
C SER A 64 -2.44 0.35 -1.57
N TRP A 65 -2.67 0.50 -0.28
CA TRP A 65 -1.81 0.05 0.82
C TRP A 65 -0.34 0.37 0.60
N HIS A 66 -0.07 1.64 0.39
CA HIS A 66 1.26 2.17 0.11
C HIS A 66 2.01 2.54 1.38
N GLY A 67 3.33 2.65 1.24
CA GLY A 67 4.24 3.12 2.29
C GLY A 67 5.53 3.65 1.70
N PHE A 68 6.25 4.47 2.48
CA PHE A 68 7.55 5.00 2.11
C PHE A 68 8.69 4.20 2.73
N SER A 69 9.84 4.19 2.06
CA SER A 69 11.11 3.90 2.71
C SER A 69 11.51 5.03 3.66
N ALA A 70 12.32 4.74 4.67
CA ALA A 70 12.82 5.75 5.59
C ALA A 70 13.58 6.90 4.90
N SER A 71 14.19 6.64 3.74
CA SER A 71 14.86 7.67 2.94
C SER A 71 13.91 8.58 2.15
N GLY A 72 12.63 8.23 2.06
CA GLY A 72 11.65 8.94 1.22
C GLY A 72 11.84 8.78 -0.29
N LYS A 73 12.84 8.01 -0.75
CA LYS A 73 13.14 7.84 -2.17
C LYS A 73 12.35 6.71 -2.83
N TRP A 74 11.82 5.80 -2.05
CA TRP A 74 11.09 4.64 -2.53
C TRP A 74 9.73 4.57 -1.88
N MET A 75 8.77 4.13 -2.66
CA MET A 75 7.45 3.72 -2.17
C MET A 75 7.23 2.26 -2.54
N VAL A 76 6.50 1.56 -1.69
CA VAL A 76 5.94 0.25 -1.95
C VAL A 76 4.42 0.34 -1.88
N LEU A 77 3.72 -0.40 -2.71
CA LEU A 77 2.26 -0.46 -2.74
C LEU A 77 1.78 -1.87 -3.03
N SER A 78 0.55 -2.18 -2.64
CA SER A 78 -0.17 -3.38 -3.06
C SER A 78 -0.96 -3.06 -4.32
N SER A 79 -0.78 -3.87 -5.37
CA SER A 79 -1.53 -3.74 -6.60
C SER A 79 -1.94 -5.09 -7.16
N LYS A 80 -3.14 -5.16 -7.72
CA LYS A 80 -3.65 -6.34 -8.43
C LYS A 80 -3.50 -6.25 -9.95
N ARG A 81 -2.64 -5.36 -10.44
CA ARG A 81 -2.47 -5.04 -11.87
C ARG A 81 -2.05 -6.21 -12.77
N LEU A 82 -1.51 -7.30 -12.21
CA LEU A 82 -1.13 -8.46 -13.03
C LEU A 82 -2.34 -9.28 -13.48
N ASN A 83 -3.31 -9.49 -12.58
CA ASN A 83 -4.41 -10.43 -12.86
C ASN A 83 -5.77 -10.03 -12.26
N GLY A 84 -5.86 -8.87 -11.60
CA GLY A 84 -7.10 -8.38 -10.98
C GLY A 84 -7.52 -9.11 -9.70
N GLY A 85 -6.99 -10.29 -9.41
CA GLY A 85 -7.39 -11.13 -8.27
C GLY A 85 -6.48 -11.01 -7.06
N TRP A 86 -5.18 -11.10 -7.27
CA TRP A 86 -4.18 -11.23 -6.23
C TRP A 86 -3.29 -10.00 -6.14
N ALA A 87 -3.15 -9.44 -4.95
CA ALA A 87 -2.28 -8.29 -4.73
C ALA A 87 -0.82 -8.72 -4.58
N GLN A 88 0.07 -8.05 -5.30
CA GLN A 88 1.52 -8.19 -5.20
C GLN A 88 2.15 -6.87 -4.72
N PRO A 89 3.36 -6.93 -4.11
CA PRO A 89 4.11 -5.73 -3.74
C PRO A 89 4.80 -5.14 -4.97
N TRP A 90 4.54 -3.86 -5.21
CA TRP A 90 5.12 -3.09 -6.30
C TRP A 90 5.95 -1.95 -5.73
N PHE A 91 7.07 -1.64 -6.39
CA PHE A 91 7.99 -0.60 -5.98
C PHE A 91 8.03 0.51 -7.01
N THR A 92 8.09 1.74 -6.53
CA THR A 92 8.30 2.92 -7.38
C THR A 92 9.30 3.87 -6.73
N HIS A 93 10.11 4.53 -7.55
CA HIS A 93 10.94 5.63 -7.08
C HIS A 93 10.08 6.88 -6.90
N PHE A 94 10.28 7.58 -5.80
CA PHE A 94 9.60 8.83 -5.47
C PHE A 94 10.60 9.98 -5.41
N ASP A 95 10.33 11.05 -6.15
CA ASP A 95 11.09 12.28 -6.09
C ASP A 95 10.49 13.24 -5.05
N SER A 96 11.15 13.36 -3.91
CA SER A 96 10.72 14.23 -2.81
C SER A 96 10.84 15.75 -3.10
N LYS A 97 11.40 16.14 -4.22
CA LYS A 97 11.43 17.56 -4.66
C LYS A 97 10.16 17.93 -5.39
N THR A 98 9.67 17.04 -6.25
CA THR A 98 8.55 17.30 -7.15
C THR A 98 7.27 16.56 -6.73
N GLY A 99 7.35 15.57 -5.84
CA GLY A 99 6.24 14.68 -5.51
C GLY A 99 5.87 13.72 -6.65
N GLN A 100 6.73 13.56 -7.64
CA GLN A 100 6.49 12.61 -8.73
C GLN A 100 6.99 11.23 -8.38
N ALA A 101 6.29 10.22 -8.89
CA ALA A 101 6.70 8.84 -8.79
C ALA A 101 6.83 8.22 -10.19
N THR A 102 7.70 7.21 -10.33
CA THR A 102 7.94 6.53 -11.59
C THR A 102 6.96 5.38 -11.79
N LYS A 103 6.96 4.77 -12.98
CA LYS A 103 6.19 3.55 -13.24
C LYS A 103 6.67 2.43 -12.30
N PRO A 104 5.76 1.77 -11.55
CA PRO A 104 6.14 0.71 -10.62
C PRO A 104 6.61 -0.55 -11.32
N PHE A 105 7.43 -1.32 -10.59
CA PHE A 105 7.82 -2.69 -10.94
C PHE A 105 7.47 -3.64 -9.79
N VAL A 106 7.12 -4.88 -10.11
CA VAL A 106 6.79 -5.90 -9.11
C VAL A 106 8.06 -6.36 -8.38
N LEU A 107 7.92 -6.79 -7.12
CA LEU A 107 9.03 -7.37 -6.37
C LEU A 107 9.68 -8.50 -7.17
N PRO A 108 10.97 -8.37 -7.56
CA PRO A 108 11.65 -9.39 -8.35
C PRO A 108 11.73 -10.74 -7.61
N GLN A 109 11.54 -11.81 -8.33
CA GLN A 109 11.66 -13.19 -7.83
C GLN A 109 12.74 -13.94 -8.62
N LYS A 110 13.30 -15.00 -8.02
CA LYS A 110 14.30 -15.84 -8.70
C LYS A 110 13.77 -16.46 -9.99
N ALA A 111 12.51 -16.90 -9.97
CA ALA A 111 11.84 -17.44 -11.15
C ALA A 111 11.07 -16.30 -11.85
N PRO A 112 11.35 -15.99 -13.12
CA PRO A 112 10.67 -14.91 -13.84
C PRO A 112 9.14 -15.07 -13.91
N ARG A 113 8.66 -16.32 -13.93
CA ARG A 113 7.23 -16.66 -14.00
C ARG A 113 6.60 -16.96 -12.62
N PHE A 114 7.25 -16.55 -11.54
CA PHE A 114 6.78 -16.83 -10.18
C PHE A 114 5.33 -16.41 -9.95
N TYR A 115 4.94 -15.23 -10.45
CA TYR A 115 3.62 -14.68 -10.23
C TYR A 115 2.53 -15.28 -11.13
N ASP A 116 2.86 -16.00 -12.20
CA ASP A 116 1.88 -16.59 -13.12
C ASP A 116 0.98 -17.62 -12.43
N GLY A 117 1.54 -18.40 -11.51
CA GLY A 117 0.80 -19.40 -10.72
C GLY A 117 0.61 -19.02 -9.24
N PHE A 118 0.89 -17.79 -8.88
CA PHE A 118 0.86 -17.37 -7.48
C PHE A 118 -0.56 -16.98 -7.04
N LEU A 119 -1.22 -17.86 -6.31
CA LEU A 119 -2.62 -17.71 -5.86
C LEU A 119 -2.74 -17.15 -4.43
N LYS A 120 -1.82 -16.27 -4.04
CA LYS A 120 -1.83 -15.64 -2.72
C LYS A 120 -1.79 -14.12 -2.84
N THR A 121 -2.46 -13.45 -1.93
CA THR A 121 -2.39 -11.99 -1.80
C THR A 121 -1.30 -11.65 -0.79
N TYR A 122 -0.38 -10.78 -1.18
CA TYR A 122 0.43 -10.05 -0.23
C TYR A 122 -0.43 -9.01 0.47
N ASN A 123 -0.31 -8.93 1.78
CA ASN A 123 -0.96 -7.90 2.58
C ASN A 123 -0.19 -6.58 2.45
N ARG A 124 -0.48 -5.59 3.29
CA ARG A 124 0.19 -4.30 3.27
C ARG A 124 1.72 -4.47 3.35
N PRO A 125 2.47 -4.11 2.30
CA PRO A 125 3.92 -4.21 2.32
C PRO A 125 4.53 -3.03 3.08
N GLU A 126 5.64 -3.27 3.78
CA GLU A 126 6.40 -2.23 4.47
C GLU A 126 7.90 -2.36 4.17
N LEU A 127 8.57 -1.21 4.03
CA LEU A 127 10.01 -1.14 3.83
C LEU A 127 10.69 -0.92 5.19
N ILE A 128 11.55 -1.85 5.56
CA ILE A 128 12.31 -1.80 6.82
C ILE A 128 13.79 -1.51 6.54
N THR A 129 14.47 -0.87 7.49
CA THR A 129 15.89 -0.49 7.37
C THR A 129 16.85 -1.54 7.91
N THR A 130 16.35 -2.48 8.70
CA THR A 130 17.16 -3.55 9.29
C THR A 130 16.51 -4.90 9.09
N PRO A 131 17.29 -5.98 8.90
CA PRO A 131 16.74 -7.32 8.83
C PRO A 131 15.95 -7.67 10.09
N LEU A 132 14.84 -8.41 9.92
CA LEU A 132 14.13 -8.98 11.05
C LEU A 132 15.02 -10.00 11.76
N LYS A 133 15.20 -9.85 13.08
CA LYS A 133 15.95 -10.80 13.91
C LYS A 133 15.19 -12.10 14.13
N ALA A 134 13.87 -12.08 14.02
CA ALA A 134 13.02 -13.25 14.16
C ALA A 134 13.13 -14.15 12.92
N GLY A 135 13.48 -15.40 13.10
CA GLY A 135 13.47 -16.39 12.03
C GLY A 135 12.05 -16.65 11.51
N GLN A 136 11.93 -17.06 10.24
CA GLN A 136 10.63 -17.37 9.62
C GLN A 136 9.80 -18.38 10.42
N GLN A 137 10.46 -19.33 11.12
CA GLN A 137 9.79 -20.31 11.97
C GLN A 137 9.06 -19.65 13.14
N LEU A 138 9.68 -18.67 13.82
CA LEU A 138 9.06 -17.93 14.91
C LEU A 138 7.83 -17.14 14.43
N LEU A 139 7.92 -16.48 13.27
CA LEU A 139 6.79 -15.74 12.68
C LEU A 139 5.63 -16.67 12.27
N ARG A 140 5.92 -17.93 11.92
CA ARG A 140 4.89 -18.93 11.61
C ARG A 140 4.25 -19.53 12.85
N ALA A 141 4.99 -19.64 13.96
CA ALA A 141 4.51 -20.20 15.22
C ALA A 141 3.53 -19.27 15.96
N ILE A 142 3.74 -17.96 15.88
CA ILE A 142 2.92 -16.96 16.60
C ILE A 142 1.40 -17.20 16.44
N PRO A 143 0.84 -17.42 15.21
CA PRO A 143 -0.60 -17.67 15.07
C PRO A 143 -1.09 -19.01 15.62
N THR A 144 -0.20 -20.00 15.73
CA THR A 144 -0.57 -21.36 16.17
C THR A 144 -0.46 -21.56 17.68
N GLU A 145 0.34 -20.73 18.34
CA GLU A 145 0.55 -20.79 19.81
C GLU A 145 -0.36 -19.83 20.57
N ALA A 146 -1.05 -18.92 19.86
CA ALA A 146 -1.98 -18.00 20.50
C ALA A 146 -3.19 -18.76 21.06
N THR A 147 -3.31 -18.85 22.37
CA THR A 147 -4.54 -19.29 23.02
C THR A 147 -5.67 -18.32 22.61
N PRO A 148 -6.78 -18.82 22.05
CA PRO A 148 -7.89 -17.95 21.70
C PRO A 148 -8.35 -17.13 22.90
N LEU A 149 -8.41 -15.81 22.77
CA LEU A 149 -9.00 -14.97 23.80
C LEU A 149 -10.51 -15.25 23.83
N THR A 150 -10.99 -15.79 24.94
CA THR A 150 -12.42 -15.93 25.18
C THR A 150 -12.94 -14.57 25.63
N ILE A 151 -13.76 -13.94 24.79
CA ILE A 151 -14.45 -12.70 25.16
C ILE A 151 -15.70 -13.08 25.95
N ASP A 152 -15.73 -12.73 27.24
CA ASP A 152 -16.91 -12.88 28.08
C ASP A 152 -17.84 -11.68 27.87
N TYR A 153 -18.89 -11.85 27.07
CA TYR A 153 -19.88 -10.83 26.78
C TYR A 153 -20.87 -10.56 27.94
N ALA A 154 -20.76 -11.30 29.05
CA ALA A 154 -21.72 -11.21 30.16
C ALA A 154 -21.39 -10.09 31.19
N LYS A 155 -20.36 -9.28 30.96
CA LYS A 155 -19.89 -8.25 31.91
C LYS A 155 -20.08 -6.80 31.43
N HIS A 156 -21.06 -6.55 30.57
CA HIS A 156 -21.45 -5.18 30.21
C HIS A 156 -22.95 -4.98 30.32
#